data_af121fd6bae6054a29b4744a466f980b
#
_entry.id   af121fd6bae6054a29b4744a466f980b
#
_cell.length_a   1.000
_cell.length_b   1.000
_cell.length_c   1.000
_cell.angle_alpha   90.00
_cell.angle_beta   90.00
_cell.angle_gamma   90.00
#
_symmetry.space_group_name_H-M   'P 1'
#
loop_
_entity.id
_entity.type
_entity.pdbx_description
1 polymer ?
#
loop_
_entity_poly.entity_id
_entity_poly.type
_entity_poly.pdbx_seq_one_letter_code
_entity_poly.pdbx_strand_id
1 'polypeptide(L)'
;MRPFSVQSFGWTFVLAVLSGGLVLAQQPAQGQRAAGGTGAARASTAPPLFKVEWVQPQGQTGQVPIVQGNVADPNVEVHWYGEAAKKLLTSGTPGSETTPFSAWSGECDGPFAITFKSKNSMLDLSGVGKVRWVVKTSGFHVVRPVVKLADGTMLVGDRADASVPVLATREFSLSDLRWIRLDPMRVVTVNGGRGAGPANPNNEIWVANPDLTKVEEVGFADLMPGSGHGTGGYIHLGTIEVFGKAVPRSTTTASNR
;
A
#
# COMPACT_ATOMS: atom_id res chain seq x y z
N MET A 1 -60.71 10.53 -1.78
CA MET A 1 -60.07 10.55 -3.11
C MET A 1 -60.05 11.96 -3.65
N ARG A 2 -58.91 12.60 -3.66
CA ARG A 2 -58.69 13.90 -4.31
C ARG A 2 -57.42 13.79 -5.15
N PRO A 3 -57.40 14.18 -6.42
CA PRO A 3 -56.21 14.07 -7.27
C PRO A 3 -55.24 15.22 -7.03
N PHE A 4 -53.96 14.91 -6.99
CA PHE A 4 -52.85 15.88 -6.94
C PHE A 4 -52.56 16.41 -8.35
N SER A 5 -52.58 17.74 -8.45
CA SER A 5 -52.23 18.50 -9.64
C SER A 5 -50.72 18.67 -9.75
N VAL A 6 -50.14 18.33 -10.90
CA VAL A 6 -48.73 18.54 -11.24
C VAL A 6 -48.60 19.91 -11.87
N GLN A 7 -47.90 20.85 -11.23
CA GLN A 7 -47.51 22.13 -11.83
C GLN A 7 -46.14 21.98 -12.49
N SER A 8 -46.12 22.15 -13.81
CA SER A 8 -44.92 22.25 -14.63
C SER A 8 -44.35 23.66 -14.57
N PHE A 9 -43.11 23.82 -14.09
CA PHE A 9 -42.35 25.08 -14.17
C PHE A 9 -41.55 25.09 -15.49
N GLY A 10 -41.99 25.98 -16.43
CA GLY A 10 -41.22 26.28 -17.61
C GLY A 10 -40.09 27.28 -17.30
N TRP A 11 -38.90 26.98 -17.69
CA TRP A 11 -37.76 27.89 -17.67
C TRP A 11 -37.53 28.46 -19.06
N THR A 12 -37.77 29.76 -19.19
CA THR A 12 -37.49 30.55 -20.40
C THR A 12 -36.04 30.98 -20.39
N PHE A 13 -35.22 30.49 -21.33
CA PHE A 13 -33.87 31.00 -21.56
C PHE A 13 -33.93 32.29 -22.41
N VAL A 14 -33.42 33.37 -21.85
CA VAL A 14 -33.19 34.63 -22.59
C VAL A 14 -31.74 34.60 -23.10
N LEU A 15 -31.56 34.55 -24.42
CA LEU A 15 -30.29 34.73 -25.11
C LEU A 15 -29.98 36.23 -25.21
N ALA A 16 -28.98 36.71 -24.51
CA ALA A 16 -28.40 38.03 -24.71
C ALA A 16 -27.16 37.92 -25.63
N VAL A 17 -27.29 38.42 -26.86
CA VAL A 17 -26.17 38.59 -27.79
C VAL A 17 -25.50 39.94 -27.48
N LEU A 18 -24.26 39.91 -26.96
CA LEU A 18 -23.40 41.08 -26.84
C LEU A 18 -22.29 41.01 -27.89
N SER A 19 -22.45 41.84 -28.93
CA SER A 19 -21.41 42.18 -29.88
C SER A 19 -20.47 43.21 -29.27
N GLY A 20 -19.21 42.80 -28.99
CA GLY A 20 -18.17 43.67 -28.44
C GLY A 20 -16.86 43.50 -29.21
N GLY A 21 -16.36 44.59 -29.74
CA GLY A 21 -15.30 44.74 -30.73
C GLY A 21 -13.94 44.16 -30.38
N LEU A 22 -13.26 43.78 -31.45
CA LEU A 22 -11.86 43.36 -31.49
C LEU A 22 -10.93 44.55 -31.21
N VAL A 23 -10.25 44.56 -30.08
CA VAL A 23 -9.07 45.44 -29.86
C VAL A 23 -7.86 44.54 -29.95
N LEU A 24 -7.10 44.65 -31.02
CA LEU A 24 -5.77 44.05 -31.20
C LEU A 24 -4.75 44.79 -30.32
N ALA A 25 -4.46 44.27 -29.16
CA ALA A 25 -3.29 44.69 -28.37
C ALA A 25 -2.09 43.80 -28.76
N GLN A 26 -1.11 44.43 -29.41
CA GLN A 26 0.21 43.82 -29.65
C GLN A 26 0.89 43.52 -28.28
N GLN A 27 1.13 42.26 -27.98
CA GLN A 27 2.01 41.86 -26.88
C GLN A 27 3.48 41.89 -27.34
N PRO A 28 4.41 42.44 -26.52
CA PRO A 28 5.82 42.33 -26.80
C PRO A 28 6.28 40.87 -26.63
N ALA A 29 7.17 40.43 -27.52
CA ALA A 29 7.79 39.14 -27.53
C ALA A 29 8.52 38.88 -26.19
N GLN A 30 7.95 38.06 -25.33
CA GLN A 30 8.64 37.51 -24.17
C GLN A 30 9.48 36.32 -24.63
N GLY A 31 10.77 36.42 -24.34
CA GLY A 31 11.77 35.39 -24.64
C GLY A 31 11.32 33.99 -24.17
N GLN A 32 11.46 33.04 -25.05
CA GLN A 32 11.32 31.59 -24.73
C GLN A 32 12.38 31.25 -23.65
N ARG A 33 11.90 31.20 -22.39
CA ARG A 33 12.61 30.43 -21.38
C ARG A 33 12.42 28.98 -21.76
N ALA A 34 13.53 28.31 -22.04
CA ALA A 34 13.58 26.86 -22.22
C ALA A 34 12.81 26.20 -21.08
N ALA A 35 11.74 25.50 -21.44
CA ALA A 35 11.01 24.64 -20.51
C ALA A 35 12.00 23.61 -19.98
N GLY A 36 12.35 23.77 -18.71
CA GLY A 36 13.12 22.77 -17.99
C GLY A 36 12.39 21.44 -18.11
N GLY A 37 13.05 20.47 -18.71
CA GLY A 37 12.51 19.14 -18.87
C GLY A 37 12.03 18.62 -17.53
N THR A 38 10.75 18.30 -17.45
CA THR A 38 10.21 17.43 -16.42
C THR A 38 10.96 16.11 -16.56
N GLY A 39 11.96 15.94 -15.70
CA GLY A 39 12.67 14.66 -15.58
C GLY A 39 11.64 13.61 -15.23
N ALA A 40 11.14 12.92 -16.24
CA ALA A 40 10.48 11.64 -16.03
C ALA A 40 11.44 10.80 -15.19
N ALA A 41 11.05 10.49 -13.97
CA ALA A 41 11.86 9.65 -13.09
C ALA A 41 12.17 8.39 -13.87
N ARG A 42 13.44 8.21 -14.25
CA ARG A 42 13.90 7.00 -14.94
C ARG A 42 13.51 5.84 -14.03
N ALA A 43 12.61 4.99 -14.52
CA ALA A 43 12.30 3.74 -13.85
C ALA A 43 13.63 3.08 -13.50
N SER A 44 13.83 2.71 -12.24
CA SER A 44 15.04 2.03 -11.80
C SER A 44 15.24 0.80 -12.68
N THR A 45 16.34 0.75 -13.40
CA THR A 45 16.74 -0.40 -14.23
C THR A 45 17.36 -1.52 -13.37
N ALA A 46 17.60 -1.28 -12.09
CA ALA A 46 18.12 -2.30 -11.19
C ALA A 46 17.04 -3.36 -10.91
N PRO A 47 17.39 -4.65 -10.87
CA PRO A 47 16.46 -5.70 -10.47
C PRO A 47 16.02 -5.51 -9.02
N PRO A 48 14.83 -5.99 -8.64
CA PRO A 48 14.40 -5.98 -7.26
C PRO A 48 15.30 -6.87 -6.39
N LEU A 49 15.44 -6.54 -5.12
CA LEU A 49 16.12 -7.38 -4.12
C LEU A 49 15.41 -8.72 -3.97
N PHE A 50 14.10 -8.68 -3.95
CA PHE A 50 13.23 -9.84 -4.09
C PHE A 50 11.90 -9.42 -4.69
N LYS A 51 11.19 -10.41 -5.21
CA LYS A 51 9.85 -10.30 -5.77
C LYS A 51 8.95 -11.32 -5.11
N VAL A 52 7.82 -10.88 -4.63
CA VAL A 52 6.74 -11.76 -4.18
C VAL A 52 5.80 -11.98 -5.34
N GLU A 53 5.76 -13.19 -5.84
CA GLU A 53 4.77 -13.68 -6.78
C GLU A 53 3.96 -14.76 -6.09
N TRP A 54 2.65 -14.62 -6.17
CA TRP A 54 1.76 -15.62 -5.61
C TRP A 54 1.60 -16.79 -6.57
N VAL A 55 1.75 -17.98 -6.05
CA VAL A 55 1.58 -19.23 -6.82
C VAL A 55 0.53 -20.11 -6.16
N GLN A 56 -0.17 -20.87 -6.98
CA GLN A 56 -1.08 -21.88 -6.51
C GLN A 56 -0.30 -23.18 -6.30
N PRO A 57 -0.20 -23.70 -5.06
CA PRO A 57 0.45 -24.98 -4.82
C PRO A 57 -0.26 -26.11 -5.57
N GLN A 58 0.53 -27.10 -5.98
CA GLN A 58 0.01 -28.25 -6.71
C GLN A 58 -1.08 -28.97 -5.91
N GLY A 59 -2.21 -29.25 -6.57
CA GLY A 59 -3.35 -29.94 -5.96
C GLY A 59 -4.31 -29.03 -5.19
N GLN A 60 -4.03 -27.75 -5.04
CA GLN A 60 -4.97 -26.77 -4.49
C GLN A 60 -5.89 -26.22 -5.58
N THR A 61 -7.16 -26.11 -5.31
CA THR A 61 -8.16 -25.50 -6.18
C THR A 61 -9.03 -24.52 -5.38
N GLY A 62 -9.46 -23.44 -6.03
CA GLY A 62 -10.30 -22.43 -5.39
C GLY A 62 -9.52 -21.47 -4.47
N GLN A 63 -10.26 -20.82 -3.61
CA GLN A 63 -9.69 -19.90 -2.60
C GLN A 63 -9.25 -20.73 -1.39
N VAL A 64 -8.00 -20.60 -1.01
CA VAL A 64 -7.40 -21.29 0.14
C VAL A 64 -6.63 -20.28 1.00
N PRO A 65 -6.48 -20.55 2.31
CA PRO A 65 -5.65 -19.72 3.17
C PRO A 65 -4.23 -19.59 2.62
N ILE A 66 -3.70 -18.37 2.69
CA ILE A 66 -2.32 -18.10 2.26
C ILE A 66 -1.36 -18.74 3.25
N VAL A 67 -0.46 -19.54 2.70
CA VAL A 67 0.64 -20.20 3.41
C VAL A 67 1.97 -19.91 2.73
N GLN A 68 3.08 -20.25 3.37
CA GLN A 68 4.43 -20.08 2.80
C GLN A 68 4.57 -20.63 1.39
N GLY A 69 3.93 -21.76 1.08
CA GLY A 69 3.96 -22.40 -0.24
C GLY A 69 3.27 -21.61 -1.35
N ASN A 70 2.56 -20.53 -1.02
CA ASN A 70 1.96 -19.63 -2.02
C ASN A 70 2.93 -18.55 -2.52
N VAL A 71 4.16 -18.46 -2.00
CA VAL A 71 5.20 -17.55 -2.49
C VAL A 71 6.17 -18.31 -3.38
N ALA A 72 6.36 -17.84 -4.61
CA ALA A 72 7.18 -18.50 -5.61
C ALA A 72 8.67 -18.58 -5.24
N ASP A 73 9.21 -17.52 -4.63
CA ASP A 73 10.62 -17.47 -4.24
C ASP A 73 10.85 -18.19 -2.89
N PRO A 74 11.56 -19.33 -2.88
CA PRO A 74 11.84 -20.07 -1.66
C PRO A 74 12.77 -19.33 -0.67
N ASN A 75 13.43 -18.25 -1.13
CA ASN A 75 14.29 -17.41 -0.28
C ASN A 75 13.51 -16.28 0.41
N VAL A 76 12.20 -16.19 0.18
CA VAL A 76 11.32 -15.22 0.84
C VAL A 76 10.44 -15.95 1.84
N GLU A 77 10.51 -15.53 3.11
CA GLU A 77 9.61 -15.96 4.18
C GLU A 77 8.43 -15.02 4.29
N VAL A 78 7.25 -15.58 4.57
CA VAL A 78 6.02 -14.82 4.85
C VAL A 78 5.74 -14.82 6.33
N HIS A 79 5.40 -13.66 6.88
CA HIS A 79 5.02 -13.49 8.28
C HIS A 79 3.63 -12.84 8.37
N TRP A 80 2.81 -13.33 9.30
CA TRP A 80 1.45 -12.88 9.52
C TRP A 80 1.34 -12.19 10.88
N TYR A 81 0.69 -11.04 10.91
CA TYR A 81 0.48 -10.25 12.12
C TYR A 81 -1.01 -9.92 12.28
N GLY A 82 -1.49 -10.07 13.51
CA GLY A 82 -2.91 -9.98 13.82
C GLY A 82 -3.69 -11.26 13.47
N GLU A 83 -4.74 -11.55 14.23
CA GLU A 83 -5.54 -12.77 14.04
C GLU A 83 -6.25 -12.81 12.67
N ALA A 84 -6.66 -11.64 12.16
CA ALA A 84 -7.32 -11.55 10.86
C ALA A 84 -6.40 -11.92 9.68
N ALA A 85 -5.08 -11.82 9.83
CA ALA A 85 -4.13 -12.23 8.80
C ALA A 85 -4.25 -13.71 8.41
N LYS A 86 -4.70 -14.57 9.33
CA LYS A 86 -4.94 -16.01 9.09
C LYS A 86 -6.12 -16.28 8.15
N LYS A 87 -6.98 -15.27 7.93
CA LYS A 87 -8.14 -15.32 7.04
C LYS A 87 -7.85 -14.81 5.63
N LEU A 88 -6.60 -14.40 5.37
CA LEU A 88 -6.20 -14.05 4.01
C LEU A 88 -6.23 -15.28 3.11
N LEU A 89 -6.90 -15.17 1.98
CA LEU A 89 -7.07 -16.22 1.01
C LEU A 89 -6.32 -15.92 -0.28
N THR A 90 -6.05 -16.96 -1.04
CA THR A 90 -5.68 -16.80 -2.44
C THR A 90 -6.91 -16.46 -3.28
N SER A 91 -6.75 -15.70 -4.35
CA SER A 91 -7.82 -15.37 -5.29
C SER A 91 -7.27 -15.15 -6.69
N GLY A 92 -8.12 -15.31 -7.69
CA GLY A 92 -7.75 -15.13 -9.09
C GLY A 92 -7.33 -16.43 -9.77
N THR A 93 -6.79 -16.28 -10.96
CA THR A 93 -6.37 -17.41 -11.82
C THR A 93 -4.92 -17.22 -12.22
N PRO A 94 -4.04 -18.22 -12.01
CA PRO A 94 -2.66 -18.15 -12.47
C PRO A 94 -2.59 -17.88 -13.99
N GLY A 95 -1.76 -16.92 -14.38
CA GLY A 95 -1.59 -16.52 -15.79
C GLY A 95 -2.69 -15.63 -16.37
N SER A 96 -3.73 -15.30 -15.63
CA SER A 96 -4.78 -14.37 -16.08
C SER A 96 -4.32 -12.92 -15.94
N GLU A 97 -4.47 -12.12 -17.00
CA GLU A 97 -4.20 -10.68 -16.99
C GLU A 97 -5.34 -9.89 -16.31
N THR A 98 -6.56 -10.38 -16.43
CA THR A 98 -7.76 -9.70 -15.90
C THR A 98 -8.04 -10.01 -14.43
N THR A 99 -7.72 -11.23 -14.01
CA THR A 99 -7.90 -11.72 -12.64
C THR A 99 -6.65 -12.45 -12.16
N PRO A 100 -5.50 -11.76 -12.05
CA PRO A 100 -4.24 -12.40 -11.70
C PRO A 100 -4.31 -13.02 -10.31
N PHE A 101 -3.55 -14.09 -10.12
CA PHE A 101 -3.46 -14.75 -8.84
C PHE A 101 -2.86 -13.80 -7.79
N SER A 102 -3.54 -13.67 -6.65
CA SER A 102 -3.27 -12.61 -5.67
C SER A 102 -3.67 -13.04 -4.26
N ALA A 103 -3.15 -12.34 -3.25
CA ALA A 103 -3.71 -12.37 -1.90
C ALA A 103 -5.00 -11.56 -1.84
N TRP A 104 -6.01 -12.08 -1.14
CA TRP A 104 -7.32 -11.46 -1.00
C TRP A 104 -7.79 -11.44 0.45
N SER A 105 -8.32 -10.31 0.89
CA SER A 105 -8.67 -10.07 2.29
C SER A 105 -10.19 -10.07 2.57
N GLY A 106 -11.02 -10.54 1.66
CA GLY A 106 -12.48 -10.40 1.81
C GLY A 106 -13.08 -11.09 3.05
N GLU A 107 -12.37 -12.05 3.64
CA GLU A 107 -12.79 -12.72 4.89
C GLU A 107 -12.13 -12.13 6.14
N CYS A 108 -11.24 -11.15 6.00
CA CYS A 108 -10.59 -10.50 7.14
C CYS A 108 -11.58 -9.57 7.84
N ASP A 109 -11.82 -9.82 9.12
CA ASP A 109 -12.77 -9.11 9.96
C ASP A 109 -12.12 -8.19 11.00
N GLY A 110 -10.81 -7.97 10.88
CA GLY A 110 -10.03 -7.11 11.77
C GLY A 110 -8.73 -6.66 11.14
N PRO A 111 -7.95 -5.84 11.86
CA PRO A 111 -6.64 -5.37 11.41
C PRO A 111 -5.69 -6.54 11.16
N PHE A 112 -4.89 -6.43 10.10
CA PHE A 112 -3.87 -7.42 9.79
C PHE A 112 -2.66 -6.78 9.10
N ALA A 113 -1.52 -7.45 9.20
CA ALA A 113 -0.38 -7.18 8.36
C ALA A 113 0.24 -8.50 7.87
N ILE A 114 0.82 -8.44 6.68
CA ILE A 114 1.61 -9.51 6.10
C ILE A 114 2.93 -8.91 5.63
N THR A 115 4.02 -9.54 6.00
CA THR A 115 5.36 -9.08 5.63
C THR A 115 6.17 -10.20 5.02
N PHE A 116 7.23 -9.80 4.33
CA PHE A 116 8.13 -10.67 3.60
C PHE A 116 9.55 -10.39 4.08
N LYS A 117 10.26 -11.47 4.35
CA LYS A 117 11.63 -11.45 4.82
C LYS A 117 12.52 -12.21 3.84
N SER A 118 13.64 -11.58 3.44
CA SER A 118 14.68 -12.32 2.73
C SER A 118 15.44 -13.20 3.71
N LYS A 119 15.57 -14.49 3.40
CA LYS A 119 16.37 -15.45 4.22
C LYS A 119 17.85 -15.09 4.22
N ASN A 120 18.34 -14.54 3.11
CA ASN A 120 19.76 -14.41 2.83
C ASN A 120 20.35 -13.08 3.34
N SER A 121 19.53 -12.05 3.50
CA SER A 121 20.01 -10.71 3.84
C SER A 121 18.98 -9.92 4.63
N MET A 122 19.43 -8.90 5.35
CA MET A 122 18.62 -7.73 5.67
C MET A 122 18.57 -6.81 4.48
N LEU A 123 17.76 -5.78 4.55
CA LEU A 123 17.51 -4.83 3.48
C LEU A 123 17.95 -3.44 3.92
N ASP A 124 18.77 -2.75 3.12
CA ASP A 124 18.97 -1.32 3.21
C ASP A 124 17.97 -0.66 2.25
N LEU A 125 16.93 -0.09 2.83
CA LEU A 125 15.84 0.60 2.14
C LEU A 125 15.93 2.12 2.30
N SER A 126 17.06 2.64 2.77
CA SER A 126 17.34 4.07 2.83
C SER A 126 17.58 4.65 1.44
N GLY A 127 17.40 5.94 1.26
CA GLY A 127 17.67 6.66 0.01
C GLY A 127 16.90 6.12 -1.18
N VAL A 128 17.49 5.18 -1.94
CA VAL A 128 16.89 4.62 -3.16
C VAL A 128 15.89 3.48 -2.92
N GLY A 129 15.67 3.12 -1.66
CA GLY A 129 14.74 2.04 -1.29
C GLY A 129 13.31 2.36 -1.70
N LYS A 130 12.69 1.45 -2.43
CA LYS A 130 11.30 1.60 -2.88
C LYS A 130 10.57 0.27 -2.94
N VAL A 131 9.26 0.36 -2.93
CA VAL A 131 8.35 -0.76 -3.14
C VAL A 131 7.48 -0.47 -4.34
N ARG A 132 7.26 -1.51 -5.14
CA ARG A 132 6.25 -1.53 -6.20
C ARG A 132 5.32 -2.69 -5.94
N TRP A 133 4.03 -2.43 -5.94
CA TRP A 133 3.02 -3.48 -5.79
C TRP A 133 1.86 -3.31 -6.78
N VAL A 134 1.19 -4.41 -7.07
CA VAL A 134 -0.06 -4.42 -7.82
C VAL A 134 -1.20 -4.56 -6.82
N VAL A 135 -2.08 -3.57 -6.76
CA VAL A 135 -3.11 -3.49 -5.73
C VAL A 135 -4.47 -3.13 -6.32
N LYS A 136 -5.52 -3.70 -5.72
CA LYS A 136 -6.91 -3.26 -5.87
C LYS A 136 -7.53 -3.22 -4.48
N THR A 137 -8.30 -2.18 -4.19
CA THR A 137 -9.03 -2.02 -2.92
C THR A 137 -10.48 -1.70 -3.18
N SER A 138 -11.35 -2.11 -2.29
CA SER A 138 -12.77 -1.75 -2.30
C SER A 138 -13.27 -1.49 -0.88
N GLY A 139 -14.42 -0.81 -0.80
CA GLY A 139 -15.00 -0.44 0.49
C GLY A 139 -14.10 0.51 1.27
N PHE A 140 -13.94 0.24 2.56
CA PHE A 140 -13.13 1.06 3.48
C PHE A 140 -11.71 0.53 3.67
N HIS A 141 -11.31 -0.50 2.92
CA HIS A 141 -10.01 -1.12 3.03
C HIS A 141 -8.91 -0.25 2.43
N VAL A 142 -7.78 -0.20 3.13
CA VAL A 142 -6.65 0.67 2.81
C VAL A 142 -5.35 -0.08 2.98
N VAL A 143 -4.55 -0.14 1.92
CA VAL A 143 -3.22 -0.76 1.97
C VAL A 143 -2.19 0.28 2.40
N ARG A 144 -1.46 -0.02 3.47
CA ARG A 144 -0.37 0.81 3.98
C ARG A 144 0.93 -0.01 4.03
N PRO A 145 2.07 0.59 3.68
CA PRO A 145 3.36 -0.09 3.78
C PRO A 145 3.76 -0.31 5.24
N VAL A 146 4.36 -1.47 5.49
CA VAL A 146 4.89 -1.87 6.80
C VAL A 146 6.34 -2.27 6.65
N VAL A 147 7.17 -1.89 7.62
CA VAL A 147 8.53 -2.41 7.78
C VAL A 147 8.74 -2.88 9.20
N LYS A 148 9.57 -3.91 9.35
CA LYS A 148 10.10 -4.34 10.65
C LYS A 148 11.60 -4.14 10.63
N LEU A 149 12.09 -3.35 11.58
CA LEU A 149 13.50 -3.04 11.72
C LEU A 149 14.27 -4.21 12.39
N ALA A 150 15.59 -4.21 12.29
CA ALA A 150 16.44 -5.23 12.89
C ALA A 150 16.33 -5.33 14.41
N ASP A 151 15.92 -4.25 15.10
CA ASP A 151 15.65 -4.24 16.54
C ASP A 151 14.27 -4.80 16.93
N GLY A 152 13.49 -5.26 15.94
CA GLY A 152 12.14 -5.78 16.12
C GLY A 152 11.03 -4.71 16.10
N THR A 153 11.38 -3.42 16.03
CA THR A 153 10.39 -2.35 15.93
C THR A 153 9.60 -2.46 14.61
N MET A 154 8.29 -2.50 14.73
CA MET A 154 7.40 -2.51 13.56
C MET A 154 6.83 -1.11 13.31
N LEU A 155 6.87 -0.69 12.06
CA LEU A 155 6.44 0.64 11.63
C LEU A 155 5.45 0.52 10.47
N VAL A 156 4.44 1.38 10.46
CA VAL A 156 3.52 1.56 9.33
C VAL A 156 3.72 2.95 8.73
N GLY A 157 3.82 3.01 7.41
CA GLY A 157 3.95 4.27 6.68
C GLY A 157 2.65 5.06 6.61
N ASP A 158 2.75 6.37 6.45
CA ASP A 158 1.59 7.27 6.31
C ASP A 158 0.94 7.22 4.92
N ARG A 159 1.60 6.59 3.94
CA ARG A 159 0.99 6.31 2.63
C ARG A 159 -0.18 5.34 2.77
N ALA A 160 -1.25 5.64 2.04
CA ALA A 160 -2.47 4.85 2.03
C ALA A 160 -2.97 4.69 0.59
N ASP A 161 -2.96 3.45 0.08
CA ASP A 161 -3.59 3.14 -1.19
C ASP A 161 -5.04 2.68 -0.91
N ALA A 162 -6.00 3.59 -1.13
CA ALA A 162 -7.43 3.39 -0.97
C ALA A 162 -8.17 3.72 -2.27
N SER A 163 -9.38 3.23 -2.41
CA SER A 163 -10.25 3.54 -3.58
C SER A 163 -9.56 3.23 -4.92
N VAL A 164 -8.91 2.07 -4.99
CA VAL A 164 -8.26 1.57 -6.21
C VAL A 164 -9.18 0.51 -6.85
N PRO A 165 -10.14 0.91 -7.71
CA PRO A 165 -11.22 0.03 -8.16
C PRO A 165 -10.79 -1.03 -9.18
N VAL A 166 -9.60 -0.87 -9.75
CA VAL A 166 -8.99 -1.83 -10.69
C VAL A 166 -7.59 -2.19 -10.20
N LEU A 167 -7.08 -3.35 -10.60
CA LEU A 167 -5.67 -3.70 -10.32
C LEU A 167 -4.75 -2.67 -10.95
N ALA A 168 -3.99 -1.98 -10.12
CA ALA A 168 -3.10 -0.91 -10.53
C ALA A 168 -1.72 -1.08 -9.89
N THR A 169 -0.69 -0.85 -10.67
CA THR A 169 0.69 -0.78 -10.18
C THR A 169 0.89 0.53 -9.44
N ARG A 170 1.38 0.44 -8.19
CA ARG A 170 1.78 1.57 -7.36
C ARG A 170 3.25 1.42 -7.00
N GLU A 171 4.00 2.51 -7.14
CA GLU A 171 5.40 2.58 -6.74
C GLU A 171 5.60 3.78 -5.81
N PHE A 172 6.43 3.62 -4.79
CA PHE A 172 6.74 4.68 -3.84
C PHE A 172 8.11 4.45 -3.20
N SER A 173 8.76 5.54 -2.84
CA SER A 173 10.01 5.54 -2.09
C SER A 173 9.71 5.39 -0.60
N LEU A 174 10.45 4.56 0.10
CA LEU A 174 10.28 4.38 1.55
C LEU A 174 10.89 5.54 2.34
N SER A 175 11.87 6.26 1.79
CA SER A 175 12.44 7.47 2.37
C SER A 175 11.48 8.66 2.38
N ASP A 176 10.46 8.65 1.52
CA ASP A 176 9.48 9.73 1.42
C ASP A 176 8.32 9.58 2.42
N LEU A 177 8.28 8.44 3.12
CA LEU A 177 7.22 8.14 4.07
C LEU A 177 7.55 8.67 5.46
N ARG A 178 6.52 9.10 6.16
CA ARG A 178 6.56 9.26 7.62
C ARG A 178 6.07 7.96 8.25
N TRP A 179 6.68 7.62 9.37
CA TRP A 179 6.47 6.32 9.99
C TRP A 179 5.83 6.45 11.36
N ILE A 180 4.88 5.55 11.63
CA ILE A 180 4.15 5.44 12.88
C ILE A 180 4.48 4.09 13.49
N ARG A 181 4.71 4.04 14.80
CA ARG A 181 4.92 2.78 15.51
C ARG A 181 3.68 1.90 15.46
N LEU A 182 3.87 0.62 15.10
CA LEU A 182 2.82 -0.38 15.01
C LEU A 182 3.01 -1.44 16.10
N ASP A 183 1.92 -1.79 16.80
CA ASP A 183 1.87 -2.97 17.67
C ASP A 183 1.69 -4.22 16.81
N PRO A 184 2.69 -5.13 16.74
CA PRO A 184 2.60 -6.30 15.87
C PRO A 184 1.57 -7.33 16.31
N MET A 185 1.19 -7.35 17.57
CA MET A 185 0.23 -8.33 18.10
C MET A 185 -1.20 -7.97 17.71
N ARG A 186 -1.55 -6.70 17.81
CA ARG A 186 -2.91 -6.20 17.55
C ARG A 186 -3.07 -5.54 16.20
N VAL A 187 -1.95 -5.23 15.53
CA VAL A 187 -1.88 -4.49 14.27
C VAL A 187 -2.63 -3.15 14.35
N VAL A 188 -2.30 -2.40 15.39
CA VAL A 188 -2.82 -1.05 15.62
C VAL A 188 -1.66 -0.09 15.84
N THR A 189 -1.85 1.18 15.51
CA THR A 189 -0.86 2.21 15.80
C THR A 189 -0.69 2.39 17.30
N VAL A 190 0.55 2.55 17.76
CA VAL A 190 0.87 2.74 19.17
C VAL A 190 0.63 4.19 19.55
N ASN A 191 -0.13 4.42 20.61
CA ASN A 191 -0.40 5.74 21.16
C ASN A 191 0.59 6.12 22.26
N GLY A 192 1.05 7.36 22.25
CA GLY A 192 1.93 7.93 23.29
C GLY A 192 1.23 8.31 24.59
N GLY A 193 -0.09 8.18 24.70
CA GLY A 193 -0.87 8.52 25.88
C GLY A 193 -0.95 7.41 26.93
N ARG A 194 -1.09 7.78 28.22
CA ARG A 194 -1.40 6.84 29.29
C ARG A 194 -2.84 6.37 29.17
N GLY A 195 -3.05 5.14 28.75
CA GLY A 195 -4.37 4.50 28.73
C GLY A 195 -4.61 3.69 27.47
N ALA A 196 -5.21 2.50 27.63
CA ALA A 196 -5.67 1.65 26.56
C ALA A 196 -7.02 2.17 26.00
N GLY A 197 -7.03 3.39 25.46
CA GLY A 197 -8.16 3.92 24.71
C GLY A 197 -8.12 3.52 23.24
N PRO A 198 -9.23 3.68 22.49
CA PRO A 198 -9.21 3.49 21.05
C PRO A 198 -8.14 4.37 20.41
N ALA A 199 -7.52 3.87 19.34
CA ALA A 199 -6.47 4.59 18.63
C ALA A 199 -6.93 6.02 18.30
N ASN A 200 -6.28 7.00 18.93
CA ASN A 200 -6.50 8.39 18.61
C ASN A 200 -5.40 8.83 17.65
N PRO A 201 -5.70 9.16 16.40
CA PRO A 201 -4.70 9.53 15.40
C PRO A 201 -3.87 10.74 15.82
N ASN A 202 -4.35 11.55 16.78
CA ASN A 202 -3.61 12.69 17.29
C ASN A 202 -2.54 12.31 18.34
N ASN A 203 -2.52 11.06 18.82
CA ASN A 203 -1.60 10.56 19.84
C ASN A 203 -0.67 9.46 19.34
N GLU A 204 -0.64 9.19 18.06
CA GLU A 204 0.22 8.17 17.47
C GLU A 204 1.70 8.51 17.69
N ILE A 205 2.51 7.48 17.97
CA ILE A 205 3.96 7.65 18.10
C ILE A 205 4.58 7.68 16.69
N TRP A 206 4.88 8.89 16.26
CA TRP A 206 5.63 9.12 15.03
C TRP A 206 7.12 8.91 15.29
N VAL A 207 7.75 8.14 14.41
CA VAL A 207 9.19 7.85 14.47
C VAL A 207 9.89 8.74 13.47
N ALA A 208 10.60 9.73 13.98
CA ALA A 208 11.44 10.59 13.14
C ALA A 208 12.69 9.82 12.70
N ASN A 209 12.96 9.79 11.40
CA ASN A 209 14.18 9.20 10.80
C ASN A 209 14.45 7.76 11.29
N PRO A 210 13.56 6.79 11.03
CA PRO A 210 13.84 5.41 11.37
C PRO A 210 15.08 4.90 10.62
N ASP A 211 15.84 4.02 11.23
CA ASP A 211 17.01 3.40 10.59
C ASP A 211 16.56 2.37 9.54
N LEU A 212 16.31 2.85 8.32
CA LEU A 212 15.95 1.98 7.19
C LEU A 212 17.16 1.28 6.56
N THR A 213 18.37 1.42 7.10
CA THR A 213 19.57 0.71 6.59
C THR A 213 19.60 -0.77 6.99
N LYS A 214 18.77 -1.17 7.96
CA LYS A 214 18.67 -2.53 8.48
C LYS A 214 17.23 -2.94 8.70
N VAL A 215 16.53 -3.23 7.60
CA VAL A 215 15.15 -3.70 7.62
C VAL A 215 15.12 -5.22 7.51
N GLU A 216 14.43 -5.88 8.44
CA GLU A 216 14.22 -7.33 8.45
C GLU A 216 13.10 -7.77 7.53
N GLU A 217 11.99 -7.05 7.58
CA GLU A 217 10.77 -7.40 6.86
C GLU A 217 10.15 -6.16 6.21
N VAL A 218 9.56 -6.35 5.05
CA VAL A 218 8.76 -5.33 4.37
C VAL A 218 7.45 -5.95 3.90
N GLY A 219 6.36 -5.20 3.98
CA GLY A 219 5.06 -5.71 3.58
C GLY A 219 3.99 -4.65 3.63
N PHE A 220 2.78 -5.07 3.95
CA PHE A 220 1.61 -4.19 3.99
C PHE A 220 0.71 -4.51 5.16
N ALA A 221 -0.11 -3.54 5.55
CA ALA A 221 -1.15 -3.68 6.55
C ALA A 221 -2.45 -3.07 6.06
N ASP A 222 -3.55 -3.62 6.56
CA ASP A 222 -4.84 -2.97 6.63
C ASP A 222 -5.20 -2.79 8.11
N LEU A 223 -5.23 -1.56 8.55
CA LEU A 223 -5.47 -1.26 9.95
C LEU A 223 -6.96 -1.27 10.30
N MET A 224 -7.84 -1.22 9.33
CA MET A 224 -9.31 -1.19 9.49
C MET A 224 -9.75 -0.33 10.69
N PRO A 225 -9.28 0.92 10.84
CA PRO A 225 -9.43 1.66 12.08
C PRO A 225 -10.90 1.92 12.37
N GLY A 226 -11.40 1.36 13.47
CA GLY A 226 -12.68 1.71 14.06
C GLY A 226 -13.91 1.50 13.18
N SER A 227 -13.77 0.77 12.09
CA SER A 227 -14.82 0.70 11.08
C SER A 227 -16.01 -0.15 11.50
N GLY A 228 -15.80 -1.17 12.32
CA GLY A 228 -16.84 -2.17 12.57
C GLY A 228 -17.42 -2.81 11.30
N HIS A 229 -16.77 -2.58 10.17
CA HIS A 229 -17.27 -2.92 8.85
C HIS A 229 -17.03 -4.37 8.45
N GLY A 230 -16.23 -5.10 9.22
CA GLY A 230 -15.95 -6.50 8.94
C GLY A 230 -15.55 -6.70 7.47
N THR A 231 -16.28 -7.54 6.80
CA THR A 231 -16.08 -7.89 5.39
C THR A 231 -16.64 -6.88 4.38
N GLY A 232 -16.86 -5.62 4.76
CA GLY A 232 -17.46 -4.58 3.92
C GLY A 232 -16.62 -4.10 2.72
N GLY A 233 -15.71 -4.91 2.25
CA GLY A 233 -14.84 -4.67 1.11
C GLY A 233 -13.68 -5.67 1.08
N TYR A 234 -12.62 -5.35 0.35
CA TYR A 234 -11.46 -6.23 0.23
C TYR A 234 -10.23 -5.51 -0.31
N ILE A 235 -9.10 -6.15 -0.11
CA ILE A 235 -7.83 -5.87 -0.79
C ILE A 235 -7.52 -7.07 -1.68
N HIS A 236 -7.13 -6.82 -2.93
CA HIS A 236 -6.32 -7.74 -3.72
C HIS A 236 -4.91 -7.17 -3.76
N LEU A 237 -3.94 -7.98 -3.39
CA LEU A 237 -2.54 -7.65 -3.54
C LEU A 237 -1.87 -8.71 -4.43
N GLY A 238 -1.49 -8.28 -5.61
CA GLY A 238 -0.76 -9.09 -6.58
C GLY A 238 0.74 -9.12 -6.29
N THR A 239 1.55 -8.92 -7.31
CA THR A 239 3.00 -8.89 -7.21
C THR A 239 3.49 -7.75 -6.32
N ILE A 240 4.54 -8.04 -5.53
CA ILE A 240 5.27 -7.05 -4.73
C ILE A 240 6.74 -7.13 -5.11
N GLU A 241 7.35 -6.01 -5.44
CA GLU A 241 8.77 -5.89 -5.75
C GLU A 241 9.41 -4.91 -4.76
N VAL A 242 10.52 -5.31 -4.16
CA VAL A 242 11.27 -4.51 -3.20
C VAL A 242 12.63 -4.17 -3.80
N PHE A 243 12.95 -2.88 -3.84
CA PHE A 243 14.21 -2.35 -4.38
C PHE A 243 15.01 -1.68 -3.26
N GLY A 244 16.32 -1.84 -3.30
CA GLY A 244 17.24 -1.30 -2.30
C GLY A 244 18.60 -1.98 -2.43
N LYS A 245 19.25 -2.22 -1.28
CA LYS A 245 20.53 -2.94 -1.21
C LYS A 245 20.43 -4.10 -0.23
N ALA A 246 21.05 -5.22 -0.56
CA ALA A 246 21.18 -6.34 0.37
C ALA A 246 22.26 -6.02 1.41
N VAL A 247 21.95 -6.26 2.69
CA VAL A 247 22.88 -6.13 3.81
C VAL A 247 23.12 -7.51 4.41
N PRO A 248 24.36 -7.96 4.54
CA PRO A 248 24.63 -9.26 5.14
C PRO A 248 24.06 -9.36 6.55
N ARG A 249 23.50 -10.52 6.90
CA ARG A 249 23.14 -10.83 8.29
C ARG A 249 24.43 -11.03 9.08
N SER A 250 24.59 -10.29 10.17
CA SER A 250 25.69 -10.54 11.09
C SER A 250 25.52 -11.95 11.68
N THR A 251 26.32 -12.90 11.25
CA THR A 251 26.47 -14.18 11.94
C THR A 251 27.15 -13.89 13.27
N THR A 252 26.38 -13.80 14.35
CA THR A 252 26.96 -13.85 15.69
C THR A 252 27.51 -15.26 15.84
N THR A 253 28.79 -15.44 15.54
CA THR A 253 29.52 -16.67 15.93
C THR A 253 29.48 -16.68 17.45
N ALA A 254 28.64 -17.52 18.04
CA ALA A 254 28.70 -17.78 19.47
C ALA A 254 30.11 -18.32 19.75
N SER A 255 30.97 -17.46 20.29
CA SER A 255 32.26 -17.86 20.80
C SER A 255 31.96 -18.69 22.06
N ASN A 256 31.96 -20.02 21.91
CA ASN A 256 32.03 -20.91 23.04
C ASN A 256 33.39 -20.66 23.73
N ARG A 257 33.34 -19.95 24.86
CA ARG A 257 34.39 -19.95 25.86
C ARG A 257 33.98 -20.83 27.02
#